data_6173558fff38184cfb72e22c305f1023
#
_entry.id   6173558fff38184cfb72e22c305f1023
#
_cell.length_a   1.000
_cell.length_b   1.000
_cell.length_c   1.000
_cell.angle_alpha   90.00
_cell.angle_beta   90.00
_cell.angle_gamma   90.00
#
_symmetry.space_group_name_H-M   'P 1'
#
loop_
_entity.id
_entity.type
_entity.pdbx_description
1 polymer ?
#
loop_
_entity_poly.entity_id
_entity_poly.type
_entity_poly.pdbx_seq_one_letter_code
_entity_poly.pdbx_strand_id
1 'polypeptide(L)'
;MDFNTEENRKVLIGYFPHLGSDSHFELLSEQTPVYNCIAWAMGYSDRWVDTEYSPGHWWPAGVKRSTEPIALFDAFVAEGFEKADDGRFEKGYDKVVLFQKDGEWTHASRIESNEVEYSKFGGSFDGVHSHNIFTGSIYGEEYAYLRRKTSAKPIASATPQGSIKINLDNLIF
;
A
#
# COMPACT_ATOMS: atom_id res chain seq x y z
N MET A 1 20.07 -11.89 4.92
CA MET A 1 19.15 -12.47 5.91
C MET A 1 17.90 -12.88 5.15
N ASP A 2 17.42 -14.10 5.32
CA ASP A 2 16.21 -14.55 4.63
C ASP A 2 14.98 -14.11 5.45
N PHE A 3 14.13 -13.27 4.88
CA PHE A 3 12.89 -12.80 5.52
C PHE A 3 11.70 -13.68 5.16
N ASN A 4 11.79 -14.43 4.08
CA ASN A 4 10.71 -15.27 3.56
C ASN A 4 10.64 -16.62 4.29
N THR A 5 10.70 -16.60 5.61
CA THR A 5 10.60 -17.79 6.44
C THR A 5 9.14 -18.23 6.62
N GLU A 6 8.95 -19.51 6.91
CA GLU A 6 7.60 -20.02 7.22
C GLU A 6 6.96 -19.32 8.42
N GLU A 7 7.76 -19.03 9.45
CA GLU A 7 7.31 -18.31 10.64
C GLU A 7 6.79 -16.90 10.29
N ASN A 8 7.58 -16.12 9.54
CA ASN A 8 7.18 -14.78 9.13
C ASN A 8 5.96 -14.79 8.20
N ARG A 9 5.89 -15.75 7.28
CA ARG A 9 4.73 -15.91 6.39
C ARG A 9 3.45 -16.22 7.16
N LYS A 10 3.52 -17.04 8.22
CA LYS A 10 2.37 -17.36 9.09
C LYS A 10 1.74 -16.13 9.74
N VAL A 11 2.52 -15.10 10.03
CA VAL A 11 2.00 -13.84 10.57
C VAL A 11 0.97 -13.25 9.61
N LEU A 12 1.30 -13.11 8.34
CA LEU A 12 0.38 -12.54 7.34
C LEU A 12 -0.74 -13.52 6.95
N ILE A 13 -0.46 -14.80 6.87
CA ILE A 13 -1.49 -15.83 6.59
C ILE A 13 -2.58 -15.83 7.67
N GLY A 14 -2.25 -15.50 8.92
CA GLY A 14 -3.23 -15.36 9.99
C GLY A 14 -4.27 -14.26 9.71
N TYR A 15 -3.88 -13.18 9.05
CA TYR A 15 -4.78 -12.08 8.66
C TYR A 15 -5.40 -12.28 7.28
N PHE A 16 -4.67 -12.92 6.38
CA PHE A 16 -5.06 -13.16 4.97
C PHE A 16 -4.91 -14.65 4.65
N PRO A 17 -5.88 -15.49 5.04
CA PRO A 17 -5.75 -16.96 4.91
C PRO A 17 -5.47 -17.43 3.47
N HIS A 18 -5.95 -16.72 2.46
CA HIS A 18 -5.73 -17.07 1.05
C HIS A 18 -4.24 -16.99 0.63
N LEU A 19 -3.41 -16.22 1.35
CA LEU A 19 -1.96 -16.21 1.11
C LEU A 19 -1.32 -17.57 1.35
N GLY A 20 -1.90 -18.40 2.21
CA GLY A 20 -1.38 -19.73 2.52
C GLY A 20 -1.37 -20.69 1.33
N SER A 21 -2.24 -20.48 0.35
CA SER A 21 -2.34 -21.27 -0.89
C SER A 21 -1.89 -20.50 -2.14
N ASP A 22 -1.45 -19.27 -1.98
CA ASP A 22 -0.96 -18.44 -3.10
C ASP A 22 0.45 -18.82 -3.47
N SER A 23 0.62 -19.34 -4.69
CA SER A 23 1.93 -19.77 -5.22
C SER A 23 2.91 -18.62 -5.47
N HIS A 24 2.41 -17.38 -5.56
CA HIS A 24 3.25 -16.20 -5.75
C HIS A 24 3.64 -15.52 -4.43
N PHE A 25 3.07 -15.96 -3.30
CA PHE A 25 3.29 -15.29 -2.03
C PHE A 25 4.72 -15.48 -1.51
N GLU A 26 5.48 -14.38 -1.46
CA GLU A 26 6.81 -14.29 -0.86
C GLU A 26 6.97 -12.97 -0.12
N LEU A 27 7.70 -13.00 0.99
CA LEU A 27 8.12 -11.79 1.71
C LEU A 27 9.41 -11.26 1.10
N LEU A 28 9.51 -9.94 0.93
CA LEU A 28 10.61 -9.29 0.21
C LEU A 28 11.56 -8.51 1.11
N SER A 29 11.10 -8.01 2.25
CA SER A 29 11.94 -7.24 3.18
C SER A 29 11.55 -7.42 4.64
N GLU A 30 12.36 -6.86 5.53
CA GLU A 30 12.07 -6.80 6.98
C GLU A 30 10.79 -6.02 7.29
N GLN A 31 10.21 -6.32 8.44
CA GLN A 31 9.18 -5.48 9.05
C GLN A 31 9.73 -4.08 9.31
N THR A 32 8.95 -3.08 8.95
CA THR A 32 9.27 -1.69 9.30
C THR A 32 8.01 -0.86 9.48
N PRO A 33 7.89 -0.08 10.56
CA PRO A 33 6.80 0.85 10.77
C PRO A 33 7.05 2.23 10.15
N VAL A 34 8.14 2.41 9.43
CA VAL A 34 8.53 3.71 8.85
C VAL A 34 7.56 4.15 7.76
N TYR A 35 7.06 3.21 6.98
CA TYR A 35 6.13 3.49 5.89
C TYR A 35 5.04 2.41 5.82
N ASN A 36 3.88 2.79 5.31
CA ASN A 36 2.74 1.91 5.13
C ASN A 36 2.47 1.56 3.64
N CYS A 37 1.40 0.80 3.40
CA CYS A 37 0.99 0.39 2.06
C CYS A 37 0.75 1.58 1.11
N ILE A 38 0.14 2.66 1.60
CA ILE A 38 -0.16 3.83 0.78
C ILE A 38 1.13 4.54 0.37
N ALA A 39 2.04 4.79 1.32
CA ALA A 39 3.34 5.36 1.04
C ALA A 39 4.12 4.51 0.02
N TRP A 40 4.17 3.21 0.25
CA TRP A 40 4.83 2.26 -0.66
C TRP A 40 4.27 2.33 -2.07
N ALA A 41 2.94 2.33 -2.22
CA ALA A 41 2.29 2.42 -3.52
C ALA A 41 2.54 3.77 -4.22
N MET A 42 2.71 4.86 -3.48
CA MET A 42 3.09 6.18 -4.00
C MET A 42 4.56 6.30 -4.39
N GLY A 43 5.42 5.39 -3.92
CA GLY A 43 6.86 5.40 -4.16
C GLY A 43 7.69 5.96 -3.01
N TYR A 44 7.14 6.03 -1.80
CA TYR A 44 7.82 6.47 -0.58
C TYR A 44 8.19 5.31 0.34
N SER A 45 9.33 5.41 0.99
CA SER A 45 9.77 4.49 2.04
C SER A 45 10.28 5.23 3.30
N ASP A 46 9.98 6.51 3.41
CA ASP A 46 10.46 7.41 4.47
C ASP A 46 9.35 8.05 5.31
N ARG A 47 8.09 7.68 5.04
CA ARG A 47 6.94 8.31 5.69
C ARG A 47 5.74 7.37 5.79
N TRP A 48 4.87 7.65 6.77
CA TRP A 48 3.57 7.02 6.92
C TRP A 48 2.50 7.91 6.32
N VAL A 49 1.77 7.45 5.31
CA VAL A 49 0.71 8.22 4.64
C VAL A 49 -0.62 7.90 5.30
N ASP A 50 -1.17 8.87 6.00
CA ASP A 50 -2.43 8.75 6.72
C ASP A 50 -3.11 10.11 6.88
N THR A 51 -4.43 10.08 7.05
CA THR A 51 -5.25 11.26 7.30
C THR A 51 -5.17 11.76 8.74
N GLU A 52 -4.71 10.92 9.68
CA GLU A 52 -4.51 11.31 11.07
C GLU A 52 -3.35 12.30 11.24
N TYR A 53 -3.54 13.25 12.17
CA TYR A 53 -2.50 14.19 12.58
C TYR A 53 -1.65 13.57 13.70
N SER A 54 -0.63 12.82 13.33
CA SER A 54 0.32 12.21 14.26
C SER A 54 1.76 12.44 13.80
N PRO A 55 2.73 12.49 14.74
CA PRO A 55 4.14 12.59 14.36
C PRO A 55 4.54 11.46 13.40
N GLY A 56 5.21 11.81 12.29
CA GLY A 56 5.61 10.86 11.25
C GLY A 56 4.52 10.55 10.22
N HIS A 57 3.27 10.95 10.45
CA HIS A 57 2.19 10.84 9.47
C HIS A 57 2.22 12.01 8.49
N TRP A 58 1.94 11.71 7.25
CA TRP A 58 1.92 12.68 6.17
C TRP A 58 0.69 12.47 5.27
N TRP A 59 0.16 13.55 4.75
CA TRP A 59 -0.92 13.55 3.76
C TRP A 59 -0.65 14.66 2.74
N PRO A 60 -0.95 14.46 1.44
CA PRO A 60 -0.69 15.48 0.42
C PRO A 60 -1.38 16.81 0.72
N ALA A 61 -0.65 17.92 0.58
CA ALA A 61 -1.18 19.25 0.78
C ALA A 61 -2.33 19.53 -0.21
N GLY A 62 -3.40 20.16 0.27
CA GLY A 62 -4.56 20.54 -0.53
C GLY A 62 -5.56 19.41 -0.80
N VAL A 63 -5.27 18.18 -0.38
CA VAL A 63 -6.21 17.06 -0.46
C VAL A 63 -7.00 16.95 0.84
N LYS A 64 -8.33 16.79 0.73
CA LYS A 64 -9.21 16.60 1.88
C LYS A 64 -8.71 15.42 2.73
N ARG A 65 -8.52 15.64 4.03
CA ARG A 65 -8.22 14.58 4.99
C ARG A 65 -9.51 13.84 5.36
N SER A 66 -9.73 12.71 4.74
CA SER A 66 -10.93 11.89 4.93
C SER A 66 -10.60 10.42 4.69
N THR A 67 -11.30 9.54 5.39
CA THR A 67 -11.23 8.09 5.17
C THR A 67 -12.06 7.62 3.98
N GLU A 68 -12.83 8.50 3.36
CA GLU A 68 -13.59 8.17 2.15
C GLU A 68 -12.65 7.75 1.00
N PRO A 69 -13.00 6.74 0.20
CA PRO A 69 -12.16 6.22 -0.89
C PRO A 69 -11.74 7.29 -1.89
N ILE A 70 -12.59 8.28 -2.16
CA ILE A 70 -12.28 9.38 -3.07
C ILE A 70 -11.11 10.24 -2.54
N ALA A 71 -10.97 10.39 -1.23
CA ALA A 71 -9.86 11.15 -0.66
C ALA A 71 -8.51 10.46 -0.93
N LEU A 72 -8.46 9.14 -0.85
CA LEU A 72 -7.27 8.39 -1.23
C LEU A 72 -6.99 8.51 -2.72
N PHE A 73 -8.02 8.40 -3.57
CA PHE A 73 -7.88 8.63 -5.01
C PHE A 73 -7.28 10.01 -5.31
N ASP A 74 -7.82 11.06 -4.70
CA ASP A 74 -7.32 12.44 -4.88
C ASP A 74 -5.89 12.61 -4.35
N ALA A 75 -5.52 11.89 -3.29
CA ALA A 75 -4.14 11.87 -2.78
C ALA A 75 -3.16 11.30 -3.81
N PHE A 76 -3.52 10.22 -4.49
CA PHE A 76 -2.71 9.67 -5.59
C PHE A 76 -2.66 10.62 -6.80
N VAL A 77 -3.75 11.27 -7.14
CA VAL A 77 -3.78 12.28 -8.22
C VAL A 77 -2.84 13.45 -7.87
N ALA A 78 -2.84 13.92 -6.63
CA ALA A 78 -1.92 14.96 -6.17
C ALA A 78 -0.44 14.54 -6.29
N GLU A 79 -0.15 13.24 -6.25
CA GLU A 79 1.18 12.65 -6.45
C GLU A 79 1.49 12.32 -7.92
N GLY A 80 0.70 12.82 -8.86
CA GLY A 80 0.95 12.70 -10.29
C GLY A 80 0.38 11.45 -10.96
N PHE A 81 -0.43 10.68 -10.24
CA PHE A 81 -1.16 9.56 -10.84
C PHE A 81 -2.38 10.06 -11.60
N GLU A 82 -2.77 9.32 -12.62
CA GLU A 82 -4.01 9.50 -13.35
C GLU A 82 -4.84 8.21 -13.28
N LYS A 83 -6.16 8.32 -13.48
CA LYS A 83 -7.04 7.15 -13.52
C LYS A 83 -6.61 6.20 -14.63
N ALA A 84 -6.55 4.92 -14.35
CA ALA A 84 -6.38 3.84 -15.31
C ALA A 84 -7.70 3.06 -15.49
N ASP A 85 -7.91 2.50 -16.67
CA ASP A 85 -9.16 1.81 -17.00
C ASP A 85 -9.26 0.42 -16.38
N ASP A 86 -8.12 -0.22 -16.16
CA ASP A 86 -8.05 -1.58 -15.62
C ASP A 86 -6.76 -1.85 -14.85
N GLY A 87 -6.67 -3.04 -14.27
CA GLY A 87 -5.51 -3.53 -13.51
C GLY A 87 -4.43 -4.23 -14.34
N ARG A 88 -4.46 -4.16 -15.68
CA ARG A 88 -3.43 -4.79 -16.50
C ARG A 88 -2.10 -4.05 -16.40
N PHE A 89 -1.02 -4.81 -16.39
CA PHE A 89 0.33 -4.25 -16.40
C PHE A 89 0.56 -3.38 -17.65
N GLU A 90 1.18 -2.23 -17.45
CA GLU A 90 1.58 -1.33 -18.52
C GLU A 90 3.07 -0.99 -18.39
N LYS A 91 3.85 -1.42 -19.40
CA LYS A 91 5.28 -1.06 -19.41
C LYS A 91 5.47 0.46 -19.47
N GLY A 92 6.35 0.97 -18.62
CA GLY A 92 6.66 2.40 -18.54
C GLY A 92 5.75 3.19 -17.59
N TYR A 93 4.83 2.50 -16.91
CA TYR A 93 3.97 3.08 -15.87
C TYR A 93 4.10 2.33 -14.54
N ASP A 94 4.11 3.10 -13.45
CA ASP A 94 3.80 2.58 -12.12
C ASP A 94 2.28 2.51 -12.02
N LYS A 95 1.74 1.34 -11.78
CA LYS A 95 0.30 1.13 -11.69
C LYS A 95 -0.09 0.62 -10.33
N VAL A 96 -1.19 1.13 -9.80
CA VAL A 96 -1.67 0.80 -8.46
C VAL A 96 -3.16 0.44 -8.49
N VAL A 97 -3.57 -0.37 -7.52
CA VAL A 97 -4.96 -0.63 -7.19
C VAL A 97 -5.24 -0.14 -5.78
N LEU A 98 -6.34 0.59 -5.61
CA LEU A 98 -6.83 1.07 -4.32
C LEU A 98 -7.97 0.18 -3.84
N PHE A 99 -8.03 -0.07 -2.53
CA PHE A 99 -9.05 -0.88 -1.87
C PHE A 99 -9.88 -0.06 -0.90
N GLN A 100 -11.12 -0.47 -0.72
CA GLN A 100 -12.05 0.12 0.24
C GLN A 100 -12.88 -0.97 0.94
N LYS A 101 -13.33 -0.68 2.14
CA LYS A 101 -14.28 -1.48 2.88
C LYS A 101 -15.22 -0.57 3.67
N ASP A 102 -16.52 -0.86 3.62
CA ASP A 102 -17.54 -0.12 4.36
C ASP A 102 -17.50 1.40 4.15
N GLY A 103 -17.10 1.84 2.94
CA GLY A 103 -17.03 3.25 2.57
C GLY A 103 -15.75 3.96 3.03
N GLU A 104 -14.76 3.23 3.51
CA GLU A 104 -13.46 3.75 3.91
C GLU A 104 -12.34 3.12 3.09
N TRP A 105 -11.30 3.87 2.73
CA TRP A 105 -10.12 3.31 2.09
C TRP A 105 -9.32 2.47 3.09
N THR A 106 -8.72 1.41 2.60
CA THR A 106 -8.05 0.42 3.45
C THR A 106 -6.62 0.12 3.03
N HIS A 107 -6.36 0.10 1.73
CA HIS A 107 -5.11 -0.43 1.20
C HIS A 107 -4.82 0.09 -0.21
N ALA A 108 -3.55 0.01 -0.61
CA ALA A 108 -3.11 0.13 -2.00
C ALA A 108 -2.00 -0.88 -2.28
N SER A 109 -2.05 -1.49 -3.47
CA SER A 109 -1.02 -2.40 -3.98
C SER A 109 -0.40 -1.85 -5.26
N ARG A 110 0.86 -2.22 -5.54
CA ARG A 110 1.51 -2.00 -6.84
C ARG A 110 1.23 -3.19 -7.76
N ILE A 111 0.89 -2.91 -9.00
CA ILE A 111 0.73 -3.91 -10.06
C ILE A 111 2.08 -4.05 -10.77
N GLU A 112 2.75 -5.17 -10.57
CA GLU A 112 4.10 -5.40 -11.08
C GLU A 112 4.16 -6.29 -12.34
N SER A 113 3.11 -7.10 -12.54
CA SER A 113 2.89 -7.87 -13.75
C SER A 113 1.41 -8.18 -13.93
N ASN A 114 1.03 -8.90 -14.97
CA ASN A 114 -0.35 -9.38 -15.13
C ASN A 114 -0.76 -10.48 -14.14
N GLU A 115 0.18 -11.00 -13.37
CA GLU A 115 -0.06 -12.11 -12.43
C GLU A 115 0.08 -11.69 -10.97
N VAL A 116 0.92 -10.67 -10.69
CA VAL A 116 1.29 -10.34 -9.30
C VAL A 116 1.20 -8.87 -8.98
N GLU A 117 0.92 -8.63 -7.72
CA GLU A 117 0.97 -7.33 -7.06
C GLU A 117 2.01 -7.35 -5.94
N TYR A 118 2.53 -6.17 -5.60
CA TYR A 118 3.41 -5.96 -4.45
C TYR A 118 2.69 -5.08 -3.43
N SER A 119 2.68 -5.54 -2.17
CA SER A 119 2.06 -4.84 -1.06
C SER A 119 2.99 -4.67 0.12
N LYS A 120 2.89 -3.53 0.78
CA LYS A 120 3.36 -3.34 2.15
C LYS A 120 2.18 -3.59 3.09
N PHE A 121 2.35 -4.44 4.07
CA PHE A 121 1.30 -4.82 5.00
C PHE A 121 1.38 -3.94 6.27
N GLY A 122 0.83 -2.73 6.20
CA GLY A 122 0.88 -1.78 7.31
C GLY A 122 2.30 -1.57 7.84
N GLY A 123 2.51 -1.75 9.13
CA GLY A 123 3.83 -1.71 9.78
C GLY A 123 4.60 -3.04 9.74
N SER A 124 4.08 -4.05 9.02
CA SER A 124 4.67 -5.38 8.93
C SER A 124 5.62 -5.51 7.71
N PHE A 125 5.66 -6.66 7.09
CA PHE A 125 6.48 -6.96 5.92
C PHE A 125 5.95 -6.29 4.65
N ASP A 126 6.75 -6.26 3.61
CA ASP A 126 6.25 -6.17 2.24
C ASP A 126 6.41 -7.53 1.54
N GLY A 127 5.63 -7.73 0.48
CA GLY A 127 5.61 -9.01 -0.21
C GLY A 127 4.95 -8.93 -1.58
N VAL A 128 5.20 -9.99 -2.34
CA VAL A 128 4.54 -10.26 -3.62
C VAL A 128 3.42 -11.27 -3.41
N HIS A 129 2.34 -11.11 -4.14
CA HIS A 129 1.16 -11.99 -4.09
C HIS A 129 0.39 -11.94 -5.40
N SER A 130 -0.52 -12.88 -5.60
CA SER A 130 -1.40 -12.89 -6.78
C SER A 130 -2.37 -11.71 -6.79
N HIS A 131 -2.80 -11.31 -7.99
CA HIS A 131 -3.93 -10.39 -8.18
C HIS A 131 -5.18 -10.88 -7.44
N ASN A 132 -5.99 -9.93 -6.98
CA ASN A 132 -7.28 -10.18 -6.34
C ASN A 132 -7.24 -11.02 -5.05
N ILE A 133 -6.06 -11.30 -4.49
CA ILE A 133 -5.94 -12.11 -3.27
C ILE A 133 -6.66 -11.46 -2.07
N PHE A 134 -6.82 -10.13 -2.08
CA PHE A 134 -7.43 -9.37 -0.99
C PHE A 134 -8.92 -9.13 -1.14
N THR A 135 -9.52 -9.41 -2.29
CA THR A 135 -10.97 -9.24 -2.50
C THR A 135 -11.76 -10.05 -1.48
N GLY A 136 -12.65 -9.40 -0.75
CA GLY A 136 -13.43 -10.00 0.33
C GLY A 136 -12.67 -10.19 1.66
N SER A 137 -11.41 -9.77 1.74
CA SER A 137 -10.61 -9.79 2.98
C SER A 137 -10.88 -8.57 3.87
N ILE A 138 -10.05 -8.38 4.90
CA ILE A 138 -10.07 -7.16 5.74
C ILE A 138 -9.76 -5.88 4.95
N TYR A 139 -9.15 -5.97 3.76
CA TYR A 139 -8.96 -4.84 2.85
C TYR A 139 -10.19 -4.52 2.00
N GLY A 140 -11.17 -5.42 1.95
CA GLY A 140 -12.45 -5.21 1.26
C GLY A 140 -12.37 -5.45 -0.24
N GLU A 141 -12.83 -4.46 -1.03
CA GLU A 141 -12.98 -4.58 -2.46
C GLU A 141 -12.10 -3.57 -3.20
N GLU A 142 -11.73 -3.89 -4.43
CA GLU A 142 -11.06 -2.94 -5.32
C GLU A 142 -11.96 -1.72 -5.56
N TYR A 143 -11.36 -0.53 -5.45
CA TYR A 143 -12.06 0.73 -5.64
C TYR A 143 -11.70 1.40 -6.96
N ALA A 144 -10.41 1.52 -7.27
CA ALA A 144 -9.92 2.19 -8.46
C ALA A 144 -8.52 1.71 -8.87
N TYR A 145 -8.21 1.88 -10.15
CA TYR A 145 -6.87 1.74 -10.70
C TYR A 145 -6.34 3.11 -11.12
N LEU A 146 -5.07 3.37 -10.81
CA LEU A 146 -4.36 4.56 -11.23
C LEU A 146 -2.99 4.19 -11.78
N ARG A 147 -2.40 5.10 -12.55
CA ARG A 147 -1.06 4.94 -13.10
C ARG A 147 -0.30 6.25 -13.13
N ARG A 148 1.02 6.17 -13.12
CA ARG A 148 1.93 7.29 -13.30
C ARG A 148 3.11 6.82 -14.14
N LYS A 149 3.64 7.65 -15.04
CA LYS A 149 4.86 7.31 -15.76
C LYS A 149 5.98 6.97 -14.78
N THR A 150 6.66 5.83 -14.99
CA THR A 150 7.74 5.36 -14.11
C THR A 150 8.90 6.35 -14.00
N SER A 151 9.12 7.17 -15.03
CA SER A 151 10.10 8.26 -15.03
C SER A 151 9.72 9.46 -14.15
N ALA A 152 8.44 9.58 -13.75
CA ALA A 152 7.99 10.64 -12.86
C ALA A 152 8.46 10.37 -11.43
N LYS A 153 8.97 11.41 -10.74
CA LYS A 153 9.34 11.30 -9.32
C LYS A 153 8.14 11.68 -8.45
N PRO A 154 8.07 11.15 -7.21
CA PRO A 154 7.10 11.63 -6.23
C PRO A 154 7.18 13.16 -6.07
N ILE A 155 6.01 13.82 -5.98
CA ILE A 155 5.92 15.29 -5.93
C ILE A 155 6.38 15.81 -4.57
N ALA A 156 5.96 15.17 -3.47
CA ALA A 156 6.34 15.60 -2.14
C ALA A 156 7.78 15.21 -1.82
N SER A 157 8.62 16.22 -1.54
CA SER A 157 10.03 16.03 -1.17
C SER A 157 10.30 16.19 0.33
N ALA A 158 9.31 16.67 1.10
CA ALA A 158 9.50 16.91 2.52
C ALA A 158 9.36 15.62 3.34
N THR A 159 10.37 15.30 4.14
CA THR A 159 10.30 14.23 5.13
C THR A 159 9.32 14.63 6.24
N PRO A 160 8.46 13.72 6.73
CA PRO A 160 7.60 14.00 7.86
C PRO A 160 8.39 14.44 9.09
N GLN A 161 7.91 15.47 9.79
CA GLN A 161 8.54 15.91 11.04
C GLN A 161 8.03 15.07 12.21
N GLY A 162 8.95 14.62 13.04
CA GLY A 162 8.67 13.88 14.27
C GLY A 162 9.26 12.48 14.29
N SER A 163 9.43 11.94 15.50
CA SER A 163 9.84 10.54 15.68
C SER A 163 8.61 9.64 15.64
N ILE A 164 8.65 8.59 14.85
CA ILE A 164 7.64 7.54 14.89
C ILE A 164 7.83 6.81 16.23
N LYS A 165 6.87 6.97 17.14
CA LYS A 165 6.79 6.08 18.29
C LYS A 165 6.17 4.78 17.84
N ILE A 166 6.98 3.74 17.81
CA ILE A 166 6.53 2.38 17.52
C ILE A 166 5.64 1.95 18.68
N ASN A 167 4.34 1.92 18.45
CA ASN A 167 3.43 1.17 19.30
C ASN A 167 3.21 -0.19 18.62
N LEU A 168 3.87 -1.21 19.14
CA LEU A 168 3.77 -2.57 18.63
C LEU A 168 2.35 -3.16 18.72
N ASP A 169 1.49 -2.57 19.55
CA ASP A 169 0.09 -2.99 19.70
C ASP A 169 -0.81 -2.47 18.56
N ASN A 170 -0.32 -1.54 17.74
CA ASN A 170 -1.02 -0.95 16.63
C ASN A 170 -0.36 -1.32 15.28
N LEU A 171 0.05 -2.57 15.12
CA LEU A 171 0.32 -3.12 13.78
C LEU A 171 -1.01 -3.24 13.04
N ILE A 172 -1.51 -2.12 12.54
CA ILE A 172 -2.68 -2.08 11.67
C ILE A 172 -2.23 -2.59 10.30
N PHE A 173 -2.75 -3.73 9.94
CA PHE A 173 -2.58 -4.31 8.62
C PHE A 173 -3.51 -3.68 7.61
#